data_566e5e80db3af84a9ece64c00d40aee4
#
_entry.id   566e5e80db3af84a9ece64c00d40aee4
#
_cell.length_a   1.000
_cell.length_b   1.000
_cell.length_c   1.000
_cell.angle_alpha   90.00
_cell.angle_beta   90.00
_cell.angle_gamma   90.00
#
_symmetry.space_group_name_H-M   'P 1'
#
loop_
_entity.id
_entity.type
_entity.pdbx_description
1 polymer ?
#
loop_
_entity_poly.entity_id
_entity_poly.type
_entity_poly.pdbx_seq_one_letter_code
_entity_poly.pdbx_strand_id
1 'polypeptide(L)'
;MSADSALRELVTFIVAGDCDGVSRMLAESSELATASFQAGATRQAENSYFLDSIKRHIYAGDTAMHIAAAAYQTEIVRGLIAAGADVRARNRRGQEPLHYAAVGSPRSATWNPPAQAATIICLIEAGADPNAIDMDGVTPLHRAVRTRCAEAVRTLLAHGADPVRKNKSGSTPMRLAMHTTGRGGTGSPEAKAQQQEIVRLLEEHDEDPRSS
;
A
#
# COMPACT_ATOMS: atom_id res chain seq x y z
N MET A 1 -13.79 -25.55 -6.70
CA MET A 1 -13.95 -24.10 -6.42
C MET A 1 -13.20 -23.35 -7.51
N SER A 2 -13.66 -22.17 -7.96
CA SER A 2 -12.85 -21.37 -8.88
C SER A 2 -11.65 -20.78 -8.14
N ALA A 3 -10.53 -20.51 -8.83
CA ALA A 3 -9.35 -19.89 -8.24
C ALA A 3 -9.68 -18.59 -7.49
N ASP A 4 -10.54 -17.76 -8.06
CA ASP A 4 -11.03 -16.52 -7.41
C ASP A 4 -11.82 -16.80 -6.12
N SER A 5 -12.52 -17.95 -6.00
CA SER A 5 -13.27 -18.32 -4.79
C SER A 5 -12.32 -18.65 -3.63
N ALA A 6 -11.29 -19.45 -3.88
CA ALA A 6 -10.28 -19.79 -2.87
C ALA A 6 -9.46 -18.56 -2.46
N LEU A 7 -9.11 -17.71 -3.43
CA LEU A 7 -8.40 -16.46 -3.14
C LEU A 7 -9.26 -15.48 -2.30
N ARG A 8 -10.58 -15.44 -2.52
CA ARG A 8 -11.51 -14.65 -1.66
C ARG A 8 -11.56 -15.16 -0.24
N GLU A 9 -11.55 -16.47 -0.06
CA GLU A 9 -11.51 -17.09 1.27
C GLU A 9 -10.19 -16.73 1.99
N LEU A 10 -9.05 -16.85 1.31
CA LEU A 10 -7.76 -16.43 1.84
C LEU A 10 -7.77 -14.94 2.24
N VAL A 11 -8.35 -14.08 1.42
CA VAL A 11 -8.49 -12.64 1.72
C VAL A 11 -9.31 -12.41 2.99
N THR A 12 -10.31 -13.23 3.28
CA THR A 12 -11.11 -13.13 4.52
C THR A 12 -10.24 -13.34 5.76
N PHE A 13 -9.37 -14.36 5.74
CA PHE A 13 -8.39 -14.57 6.83
C PHE A 13 -7.37 -13.43 6.92
N ILE A 14 -6.89 -12.93 5.78
CA ILE A 14 -5.93 -11.81 5.75
C ILE A 14 -6.50 -10.56 6.42
N VAL A 15 -7.72 -10.14 6.05
CA VAL A 15 -8.30 -8.91 6.61
C VAL A 15 -8.72 -9.08 8.09
N ALA A 16 -8.96 -10.32 8.53
CA ALA A 16 -9.18 -10.66 9.93
C ALA A 16 -7.88 -10.72 10.75
N GLY A 17 -6.71 -10.76 10.10
CA GLY A 17 -5.41 -10.96 10.76
C GLY A 17 -5.20 -12.39 11.29
N ASP A 18 -5.93 -13.36 10.74
CA ASP A 18 -5.84 -14.78 11.12
C ASP A 18 -4.64 -15.45 10.43
N CYS A 19 -3.48 -15.37 11.08
CA CYS A 19 -2.24 -15.96 10.59
C CYS A 19 -2.34 -17.49 10.46
N ASP A 20 -3.05 -18.15 11.37
CA ASP A 20 -3.20 -19.62 11.34
C ASP A 20 -4.09 -20.05 10.18
N GLY A 21 -5.18 -19.34 9.94
CA GLY A 21 -6.05 -19.55 8.79
C GLY A 21 -5.33 -19.36 7.47
N VAL A 22 -4.54 -18.29 7.34
CA VAL A 22 -3.69 -18.04 6.17
C VAL A 22 -2.69 -19.17 5.97
N SER A 23 -1.95 -19.56 7.02
CA SER A 23 -0.92 -20.60 6.96
C SER A 23 -1.51 -21.97 6.54
N ARG A 24 -2.68 -22.31 7.08
CA ARG A 24 -3.40 -23.56 6.72
C ARG A 24 -3.82 -23.55 5.25
N MET A 25 -4.41 -22.46 4.75
CA MET A 25 -4.80 -22.36 3.35
C MET A 25 -3.61 -22.44 2.39
N LEU A 26 -2.49 -21.80 2.73
CA LEU A 26 -1.27 -21.87 1.91
C LEU A 26 -0.62 -23.25 1.95
N ALA A 27 -0.75 -24.00 3.05
CA ALA A 27 -0.27 -25.38 3.14
C ALA A 27 -1.12 -26.33 2.28
N GLU A 28 -2.43 -26.11 2.18
CA GLU A 28 -3.35 -26.88 1.35
C GLU A 28 -3.24 -26.55 -0.15
N SER A 29 -2.93 -25.27 -0.47
CA SER A 29 -2.88 -24.74 -1.84
C SER A 29 -1.81 -23.66 -1.95
N SER A 30 -0.56 -24.06 -2.16
CA SER A 30 0.59 -23.16 -2.22
C SER A 30 0.51 -22.15 -3.39
N GLU A 31 -0.20 -22.49 -4.46
CA GLU A 31 -0.46 -21.62 -5.60
C GLU A 31 -1.22 -20.34 -5.22
N LEU A 32 -1.95 -20.31 -4.10
CA LEU A 32 -2.65 -19.12 -3.61
C LEU A 32 -1.70 -17.97 -3.24
N ALA A 33 -0.44 -18.28 -2.92
CA ALA A 33 0.56 -17.26 -2.63
C ALA A 33 0.85 -16.36 -3.85
N THR A 34 0.79 -16.94 -5.06
CA THR A 34 1.07 -16.26 -6.34
C THR A 34 -0.18 -15.96 -7.15
N ALA A 35 -1.34 -16.48 -6.74
CA ALA A 35 -2.61 -16.29 -7.44
C ALA A 35 -3.02 -14.82 -7.45
N SER A 36 -3.64 -14.38 -8.54
CA SER A 36 -4.20 -13.04 -8.70
C SER A 36 -5.67 -13.09 -9.10
N PHE A 37 -6.43 -12.11 -8.64
CA PHE A 37 -7.82 -11.95 -9.05
C PHE A 37 -7.93 -11.69 -10.55
N GLN A 38 -8.70 -12.52 -11.25
CA GLN A 38 -8.96 -12.37 -12.68
C GLN A 38 -9.94 -11.22 -12.95
N ALA A 39 -10.84 -10.95 -12.02
CA ALA A 39 -11.79 -9.84 -12.06
C ALA A 39 -11.64 -8.94 -10.83
N GLY A 40 -12.18 -7.72 -10.91
CA GLY A 40 -12.09 -6.75 -9.81
C GLY A 40 -13.05 -5.60 -9.98
N ALA A 41 -13.00 -4.64 -9.07
CA ALA A 41 -13.87 -3.48 -9.05
C ALA A 41 -13.88 -2.74 -10.40
N THR A 42 -15.08 -2.54 -10.92
CA THR A 42 -15.39 -1.71 -12.10
C THR A 42 -16.47 -0.71 -11.72
N ARG A 43 -16.77 0.25 -12.59
CA ARG A 43 -17.89 1.20 -12.35
C ARG A 43 -19.25 0.51 -12.17
N GLN A 44 -19.42 -0.69 -12.71
CA GLN A 44 -20.68 -1.46 -12.69
C GLN A 44 -20.72 -2.50 -11.56
N ALA A 45 -19.55 -2.90 -11.02
CA ALA A 45 -19.42 -3.95 -10.00
C ALA A 45 -18.54 -3.50 -8.82
N GLU A 46 -18.66 -2.23 -8.43
CA GLU A 46 -17.82 -1.64 -7.38
C GLU A 46 -18.02 -2.33 -6.03
N ASN A 47 -19.26 -2.51 -5.61
CA ASN A 47 -19.60 -3.06 -4.29
C ASN A 47 -19.20 -4.53 -4.11
N SER A 48 -19.22 -5.34 -5.19
CA SER A 48 -18.88 -6.77 -5.14
C SER A 48 -17.39 -7.02 -4.84
N TYR A 49 -16.55 -6.01 -4.98
CA TYR A 49 -15.10 -6.07 -4.79
C TYR A 49 -14.62 -5.10 -3.71
N PHE A 50 -15.50 -4.64 -2.83
CA PHE A 50 -15.15 -3.74 -1.76
C PHE A 50 -14.93 -4.50 -0.44
N LEU A 51 -13.77 -4.34 0.16
CA LEU A 51 -13.40 -4.87 1.48
C LEU A 51 -13.68 -3.80 2.53
N ASP A 52 -14.85 -3.92 3.18
CA ASP A 52 -15.33 -2.89 4.11
C ASP A 52 -14.42 -2.72 5.32
N SER A 53 -13.84 -3.81 5.84
CA SER A 53 -12.93 -3.81 7.00
C SER A 53 -11.70 -2.93 6.82
N ILE A 54 -11.13 -2.91 5.61
CA ILE A 54 -9.95 -2.12 5.26
C ILE A 54 -10.24 -0.96 4.31
N LYS A 55 -11.53 -0.73 3.97
CA LYS A 55 -12.01 0.32 3.06
C LYS A 55 -11.28 0.33 1.72
N ARG A 56 -11.15 -0.84 1.09
CA ARG A 56 -10.40 -1.05 -0.16
C ARG A 56 -11.19 -1.83 -1.18
N HIS A 57 -10.97 -1.49 -2.45
CA HIS A 57 -11.42 -2.30 -3.58
C HIS A 57 -10.35 -3.29 -3.98
N ILE A 58 -10.76 -4.49 -4.37
CA ILE A 58 -9.92 -5.46 -5.08
C ILE A 58 -9.97 -5.11 -6.56
N TYR A 59 -8.83 -5.04 -7.20
CA TYR A 59 -8.69 -4.84 -8.65
C TYR A 59 -8.21 -6.13 -9.32
N ALA A 60 -8.50 -6.30 -10.60
CA ALA A 60 -7.94 -7.41 -11.37
C ALA A 60 -6.39 -7.34 -11.32
N GLY A 61 -5.76 -8.49 -11.13
CA GLY A 61 -4.33 -8.60 -10.88
C GLY A 61 -3.89 -8.39 -9.43
N ASP A 62 -4.79 -7.99 -8.51
CA ASP A 62 -4.44 -7.98 -7.08
C ASP A 62 -4.19 -9.42 -6.60
N THR A 63 -3.19 -9.59 -5.76
CA THR A 63 -2.81 -10.84 -5.10
C THR A 63 -3.12 -10.76 -3.60
N ALA A 64 -3.01 -11.87 -2.89
CA ALA A 64 -3.06 -11.93 -1.43
C ALA A 64 -2.09 -10.91 -0.79
N MET A 65 -0.89 -10.74 -1.39
CA MET A 65 0.13 -9.78 -0.94
C MET A 65 -0.35 -8.32 -0.99
N HIS A 66 -1.09 -7.92 -2.05
CA HIS A 66 -1.67 -6.58 -2.12
C HIS A 66 -2.63 -6.31 -0.96
N ILE A 67 -3.46 -7.30 -0.62
CA ILE A 67 -4.45 -7.17 0.45
C ILE A 67 -3.80 -7.17 1.83
N ALA A 68 -2.83 -8.06 2.06
CA ALA A 68 -2.05 -8.10 3.31
C ALA A 68 -1.30 -6.77 3.55
N ALA A 69 -0.71 -6.21 2.49
CA ALA A 69 -0.06 -4.89 2.51
C ALA A 69 -1.06 -3.76 2.84
N ALA A 70 -2.25 -3.77 2.23
CA ALA A 70 -3.30 -2.78 2.50
C ALA A 70 -3.86 -2.86 3.92
N ALA A 71 -3.87 -4.06 4.51
CA ALA A 71 -4.35 -4.34 5.86
C ALA A 71 -3.25 -4.15 6.93
N TYR A 72 -2.01 -3.86 6.54
CA TYR A 72 -0.83 -3.74 7.41
C TYR A 72 -0.56 -5.00 8.24
N GLN A 73 -0.82 -6.17 7.67
CA GLN A 73 -0.65 -7.46 8.32
C GLN A 73 0.78 -7.99 8.10
N THR A 74 1.75 -7.42 8.83
CA THR A 74 3.19 -7.68 8.61
C THR A 74 3.54 -9.16 8.73
N GLU A 75 2.98 -9.88 9.70
CA GLU A 75 3.27 -11.33 9.86
C GLU A 75 2.69 -12.16 8.71
N ILE A 76 1.50 -11.80 8.21
CA ILE A 76 0.93 -12.44 7.03
C ILE A 76 1.76 -12.12 5.78
N VAL A 77 2.25 -10.88 5.64
CA VAL A 77 3.19 -10.49 4.56
C VAL A 77 4.43 -11.39 4.59
N ARG A 78 5.05 -11.61 5.77
CA ARG A 78 6.19 -12.53 5.94
C ARG A 78 5.84 -13.96 5.54
N GLY A 79 4.69 -14.45 5.97
CA GLY A 79 4.20 -15.79 5.61
C GLY A 79 3.99 -15.96 4.11
N LEU A 80 3.42 -14.96 3.44
CA LEU A 80 3.24 -14.94 1.99
C LEU A 80 4.58 -14.92 1.24
N ILE A 81 5.56 -14.12 1.72
CA ILE A 81 6.93 -14.09 1.17
C ILE A 81 7.56 -15.49 1.28
N ALA A 82 7.48 -16.11 2.46
CA ALA A 82 8.00 -17.46 2.69
C ALA A 82 7.33 -18.53 1.80
N ALA A 83 6.06 -18.31 1.44
CA ALA A 83 5.32 -19.16 0.50
C ALA A 83 5.59 -18.82 -0.98
N GLY A 84 6.51 -17.90 -1.28
CA GLY A 84 6.93 -17.55 -2.65
C GLY A 84 6.07 -16.49 -3.34
N ALA A 85 5.30 -15.70 -2.58
CA ALA A 85 4.56 -14.56 -3.15
C ALA A 85 5.53 -13.49 -3.70
N ASP A 86 5.20 -12.96 -4.88
CA ASP A 86 5.96 -11.88 -5.50
C ASP A 86 5.60 -10.52 -4.88
N VAL A 87 6.57 -9.91 -4.17
CA VAL A 87 6.42 -8.58 -3.55
C VAL A 87 6.31 -7.46 -4.58
N ARG A 88 6.65 -7.73 -5.84
CA ARG A 88 6.59 -6.79 -6.98
C ARG A 88 5.45 -7.11 -7.95
N ALA A 89 4.54 -8.04 -7.59
CA ALA A 89 3.38 -8.36 -8.41
C ALA A 89 2.59 -7.09 -8.77
N ARG A 90 2.18 -6.97 -10.03
CA ARG A 90 1.50 -5.77 -10.54
C ARG A 90 0.05 -6.06 -10.90
N ASN A 91 -0.85 -5.30 -10.35
CA ASN A 91 -2.25 -5.37 -10.75
C ASN A 91 -2.51 -4.63 -12.08
N ARG A 92 -3.78 -4.64 -12.56
CA ARG A 92 -4.18 -3.97 -13.82
C ARG A 92 -3.88 -2.46 -13.87
N ARG A 93 -3.62 -1.83 -12.73
CA ARG A 93 -3.23 -0.40 -12.64
C ARG A 93 -1.71 -0.22 -12.55
N GLY A 94 -0.95 -1.30 -12.65
CA GLY A 94 0.50 -1.31 -12.47
C GLY A 94 0.94 -1.07 -11.04
N GLN A 95 0.03 -1.20 -10.07
CA GLN A 95 0.35 -1.02 -8.64
C GLN A 95 0.94 -2.29 -8.08
N GLU A 96 1.98 -2.15 -7.27
CA GLU A 96 2.61 -3.21 -6.49
C GLU A 96 2.10 -3.18 -5.04
N PRO A 97 2.29 -4.24 -4.24
CA PRO A 97 1.89 -4.27 -2.82
C PRO A 97 2.38 -3.06 -2.01
N LEU A 98 3.59 -2.56 -2.29
CA LEU A 98 4.13 -1.38 -1.60
C LEU A 98 3.29 -0.10 -1.84
N HIS A 99 2.65 0.04 -3.00
CA HIS A 99 1.71 1.13 -3.24
C HIS A 99 0.48 1.03 -2.32
N TYR A 100 0.07 -0.19 -1.97
CA TYR A 100 -1.05 -0.46 -1.08
C TYR A 100 -0.68 -0.17 0.39
N ALA A 101 0.50 -0.64 0.84
CA ALA A 101 1.02 -0.37 2.17
C ALA A 101 1.18 1.14 2.44
N ALA A 102 1.56 1.92 1.42
CA ALA A 102 1.78 3.36 1.53
C ALA A 102 0.51 4.19 1.72
N VAL A 103 -0.68 3.63 1.51
CA VAL A 103 -1.95 4.36 1.63
C VAL A 103 -2.58 4.11 2.98
N GLY A 104 -2.90 5.16 3.73
CA GLY A 104 -3.63 5.07 4.98
C GLY A 104 -4.77 6.08 5.06
N SER A 105 -5.40 6.13 6.20
CA SER A 105 -6.43 7.11 6.51
C SER A 105 -6.26 7.63 7.94
N PRO A 106 -5.58 8.76 8.14
CA PRO A 106 -5.36 9.34 9.48
C PRO A 106 -6.65 9.62 10.28
N ARG A 107 -7.80 9.58 9.61
CA ARG A 107 -9.12 9.76 10.24
C ARG A 107 -9.82 8.45 10.59
N SER A 108 -9.25 7.32 10.19
CA SER A 108 -9.80 6.00 10.54
C SER A 108 -9.31 5.60 11.92
N ALA A 109 -10.24 5.16 12.77
CA ALA A 109 -9.89 4.59 14.08
C ALA A 109 -9.07 3.29 13.96
N THR A 110 -9.08 2.66 12.79
CA THR A 110 -8.32 1.42 12.51
C THR A 110 -6.96 1.69 11.87
N TRP A 111 -6.62 2.96 11.56
CA TRP A 111 -5.32 3.27 11.00
C TRP A 111 -4.22 3.13 12.06
N ASN A 112 -3.23 2.31 11.75
CA ASN A 112 -2.12 1.96 12.63
C ASN A 112 -0.78 2.34 11.96
N PRO A 113 -0.24 3.56 12.20
CA PRO A 113 1.00 4.01 11.60
C PRO A 113 2.21 3.10 11.87
N PRO A 114 2.43 2.57 13.09
CA PRO A 114 3.51 1.64 13.34
C PRO A 114 3.41 0.34 12.53
N ALA A 115 2.22 -0.26 12.43
CA ALA A 115 2.00 -1.46 11.62
C ALA A 115 2.17 -1.16 10.12
N GLN A 116 1.74 0.03 9.66
CA GLN A 116 1.97 0.51 8.30
C GLN A 116 3.47 0.59 8.00
N ALA A 117 4.25 1.24 8.86
CA ALA A 117 5.70 1.37 8.72
C ALA A 117 6.38 -0.01 8.71
N ALA A 118 6.04 -0.90 9.64
CA ALA A 118 6.59 -2.25 9.70
C ALA A 118 6.31 -3.05 8.41
N THR A 119 5.11 -2.90 7.84
CA THR A 119 4.75 -3.56 6.57
C THR A 119 5.53 -2.98 5.39
N ILE A 120 5.73 -1.66 5.33
CA ILE A 120 6.57 -0.99 4.31
C ILE A 120 8.00 -1.53 4.39
N ILE A 121 8.59 -1.54 5.57
CA ILE A 121 9.95 -2.04 5.80
C ILE A 121 10.05 -3.50 5.35
N CYS A 122 9.13 -4.36 5.80
CA CYS A 122 9.13 -5.78 5.45
C CYS A 122 9.09 -6.02 3.94
N LEU A 123 8.28 -5.25 3.20
CA LEU A 123 8.21 -5.36 1.74
C LEU A 123 9.49 -4.89 1.05
N ILE A 124 10.11 -3.79 1.51
CA ILE A 124 11.35 -3.26 0.93
C ILE A 124 12.52 -4.22 1.21
N GLU A 125 12.65 -4.74 2.43
CA GLU A 125 13.65 -5.74 2.79
C GLU A 125 13.51 -7.03 1.96
N ALA A 126 12.29 -7.38 1.55
CA ALA A 126 12.02 -8.49 0.66
C ALA A 126 12.21 -8.16 -0.84
N GLY A 127 12.70 -6.96 -1.18
CA GLY A 127 13.07 -6.57 -2.55
C GLY A 127 12.02 -5.73 -3.28
N ALA A 128 10.99 -5.20 -2.61
CA ALA A 128 10.11 -4.20 -3.22
C ALA A 128 10.89 -2.90 -3.50
N ASP A 129 10.66 -2.30 -4.66
CA ASP A 129 11.30 -1.03 -5.04
C ASP A 129 10.52 0.16 -4.45
N PRO A 130 11.12 0.98 -3.54
CA PRO A 130 10.48 2.17 -3.00
C PRO A 130 10.12 3.21 -4.07
N ASN A 131 10.74 3.10 -5.25
CA ASN A 131 10.53 3.96 -6.41
C ASN A 131 9.70 3.32 -7.52
N ALA A 132 9.07 2.16 -7.28
CA ALA A 132 8.17 1.55 -8.23
C ALA A 132 7.06 2.52 -8.68
N ILE A 133 6.71 2.50 -9.96
CA ILE A 133 5.68 3.36 -10.53
C ILE A 133 4.47 2.57 -11.01
N ASP A 134 3.28 3.09 -10.75
CA ASP A 134 2.04 2.61 -11.36
C ASP A 134 1.85 3.17 -12.79
N MET A 135 0.72 2.85 -13.42
CA MET A 135 0.42 3.30 -14.80
C MET A 135 0.37 4.82 -14.95
N ASP A 136 0.16 5.57 -13.86
CA ASP A 136 0.12 7.04 -13.85
C ASP A 136 1.48 7.65 -13.42
N GLY A 137 2.53 6.83 -13.27
CA GLY A 137 3.85 7.23 -12.79
C GLY A 137 3.86 7.57 -11.30
N VAL A 138 2.84 7.15 -10.56
CA VAL A 138 2.70 7.41 -9.13
C VAL A 138 3.53 6.40 -8.35
N THR A 139 4.40 6.87 -7.45
CA THR A 139 5.19 6.03 -6.55
C THR A 139 4.46 5.78 -5.22
N PRO A 140 4.92 4.82 -4.39
CA PRO A 140 4.44 4.67 -3.01
C PRO A 140 4.51 5.99 -2.22
N LEU A 141 5.60 6.77 -2.38
CA LEU A 141 5.77 8.07 -1.72
C LEU A 141 4.69 9.07 -2.13
N HIS A 142 4.35 9.18 -3.43
CA HIS A 142 3.23 10.02 -3.88
C HIS A 142 1.92 9.62 -3.20
N ARG A 143 1.70 8.33 -2.95
CA ARG A 143 0.49 7.83 -2.29
C ARG A 143 0.45 8.18 -0.82
N ALA A 144 1.56 7.95 -0.10
CA ALA A 144 1.68 8.29 1.32
C ALA A 144 1.43 9.79 1.56
N VAL A 145 2.04 10.65 0.72
CA VAL A 145 1.84 12.12 0.76
C VAL A 145 0.38 12.49 0.50
N ARG A 146 -0.23 11.93 -0.55
CA ARG A 146 -1.62 12.25 -0.92
C ARG A 146 -2.63 11.83 0.14
N THR A 147 -2.34 10.76 0.89
CA THR A 147 -3.19 10.26 1.97
C THR A 147 -2.78 10.79 3.35
N ARG A 148 -1.75 11.65 3.40
CA ARG A 148 -1.28 12.31 4.62
C ARG A 148 -0.81 11.35 5.70
N CYS A 149 -0.04 10.37 5.33
CA CYS A 149 0.55 9.38 6.23
C CYS A 149 2.02 9.75 6.48
N ALA A 150 2.30 10.64 7.43
CA ALA A 150 3.65 11.16 7.69
C ALA A 150 4.63 10.02 8.06
N GLU A 151 4.20 9.04 8.86
CA GLU A 151 5.05 7.90 9.21
C GLU A 151 5.42 7.04 8.00
N ALA A 152 4.47 6.80 7.08
CA ALA A 152 4.78 6.11 5.83
C ALA A 152 5.73 6.93 4.94
N VAL A 153 5.57 8.26 4.90
CA VAL A 153 6.51 9.15 4.19
C VAL A 153 7.90 9.04 4.78
N ARG A 154 8.04 9.18 6.11
CA ARG A 154 9.32 9.03 6.83
C ARG A 154 9.98 7.70 6.50
N THR A 155 9.22 6.60 6.61
CA THR A 155 9.71 5.25 6.38
C THR A 155 10.19 5.06 4.93
N LEU A 156 9.42 5.52 3.95
CA LEU A 156 9.79 5.41 2.54
C LEU A 156 11.04 6.21 2.21
N LEU A 157 11.15 7.45 2.71
CA LEU A 157 12.34 8.29 2.53
C LEU A 157 13.59 7.65 3.14
N ALA A 158 13.48 7.14 4.37
CA ALA A 158 14.57 6.43 5.05
C ALA A 158 15.05 5.17 4.29
N HIS A 159 14.21 4.63 3.39
CA HIS A 159 14.53 3.45 2.58
C HIS A 159 14.71 3.79 1.08
N GLY A 160 15.08 5.01 0.76
CA GLY A 160 15.53 5.39 -0.58
C GLY A 160 14.41 5.77 -1.57
N ALA A 161 13.23 6.17 -1.07
CA ALA A 161 12.23 6.76 -1.95
C ALA A 161 12.68 8.14 -2.45
N ASP A 162 12.58 8.38 -3.76
CA ASP A 162 12.96 9.63 -4.42
C ASP A 162 11.93 10.74 -4.17
N PRO A 163 12.27 11.80 -3.39
CA PRO A 163 11.35 12.88 -3.04
C PRO A 163 11.04 13.83 -4.20
N VAL A 164 11.86 13.85 -5.25
CA VAL A 164 11.71 14.80 -6.37
C VAL A 164 11.13 14.17 -7.63
N ARG A 165 10.85 12.86 -7.60
CA ARG A 165 10.30 12.15 -8.73
C ARG A 165 8.95 12.73 -9.17
N LYS A 166 8.78 12.95 -10.47
CA LYS A 166 7.53 13.44 -11.06
C LYS A 166 6.68 12.27 -11.54
N ASN A 167 5.38 12.32 -11.25
CA ASN A 167 4.40 11.44 -11.87
C ASN A 167 4.08 11.91 -13.31
N LYS A 168 3.23 11.20 -14.05
CA LYS A 168 2.84 11.57 -15.43
C LYS A 168 2.14 12.93 -15.55
N SER A 169 1.55 13.44 -14.47
CA SER A 169 0.96 14.78 -14.40
C SER A 169 1.99 15.87 -14.05
N GLY A 170 3.28 15.54 -13.97
CA GLY A 170 4.35 16.45 -13.61
C GLY A 170 4.38 16.86 -12.12
N SER A 171 3.63 16.18 -11.26
CA SER A 171 3.60 16.48 -9.82
C SER A 171 4.65 15.68 -9.07
N THR A 172 5.44 16.37 -8.24
CA THR A 172 6.34 15.77 -7.25
C THR A 172 5.59 15.50 -5.95
N PRO A 173 6.13 14.67 -5.03
CA PRO A 173 5.61 14.51 -3.67
C PRO A 173 5.42 15.85 -2.96
N MET A 174 6.39 16.77 -3.01
CA MET A 174 6.29 18.11 -2.41
C MET A 174 5.09 18.90 -2.98
N ARG A 175 4.93 18.91 -4.32
CA ARG A 175 3.79 19.58 -4.94
C ARG A 175 2.46 19.01 -4.46
N LEU A 176 2.36 17.68 -4.27
CA LEU A 176 1.15 17.06 -3.72
C LEU A 176 0.93 17.40 -2.24
N ALA A 177 2.00 17.53 -1.44
CA ALA A 177 1.91 17.94 -0.05
C ALA A 177 1.37 19.37 0.10
N MET A 178 1.79 20.27 -0.79
CA MET A 178 1.35 21.68 -0.79
C MET A 178 -0.08 21.88 -1.29
N HIS A 179 -0.61 20.96 -2.15
CA HIS A 179 -1.96 21.06 -2.65
C HIS A 179 -2.98 20.46 -1.68
N THR A 180 -3.94 21.27 -1.26
CA THR A 180 -4.98 20.93 -0.28
C THR A 180 -6.16 20.13 -0.84
N THR A 181 -6.01 19.45 -1.98
CA THR A 181 -7.10 18.71 -2.63
C THR A 181 -7.53 17.47 -1.85
N GLY A 182 -8.46 17.63 -1.08
CA GLY A 182 -9.71 17.00 -0.68
C GLY A 182 -9.80 15.51 -0.30
N ARG A 183 -8.85 14.63 -0.48
CA ARG A 183 -9.02 13.21 -0.13
C ARG A 183 -8.46 12.79 1.24
N GLY A 184 -7.74 13.66 1.92
CA GLY A 184 -7.14 13.41 3.24
C GLY A 184 -7.78 14.18 4.40
N GLY A 185 -8.99 14.75 4.21
CA GLY A 185 -9.63 15.54 5.26
C GLY A 185 -8.98 16.92 5.46
N THR A 186 -9.22 17.82 4.52
CA THR A 186 -8.62 19.17 4.41
C THR A 186 -8.84 20.10 5.59
N GLY A 187 -9.54 19.69 6.65
CA GLY A 187 -9.98 20.59 7.70
C GLY A 187 -9.65 20.18 9.13
N SER A 188 -9.35 18.90 9.41
CA SER A 188 -9.11 18.49 10.80
C SER A 188 -7.70 18.91 11.27
N PRO A 189 -7.52 19.20 12.56
CA PRO A 189 -6.21 19.53 13.14
C PRO A 189 -5.16 18.43 12.87
N GLU A 190 -5.56 17.16 12.95
CA GLU A 190 -4.69 16.00 12.75
C GLU A 190 -4.22 15.95 11.29
N ALA A 191 -5.11 16.17 10.32
CA ALA A 191 -4.75 16.18 8.90
C ALA A 191 -3.79 17.32 8.54
N LYS A 192 -3.93 18.48 9.21
CA LYS A 192 -3.00 19.61 9.07
C LYS A 192 -1.65 19.30 9.69
N ALA A 193 -1.62 18.69 10.88
CA ALA A 193 -0.38 18.27 11.54
C ALA A 193 0.38 17.24 10.69
N GLN A 194 -0.31 16.23 10.14
CA GLN A 194 0.29 15.28 9.22
C GLN A 194 0.87 15.95 7.96
N GLN A 195 0.15 16.93 7.39
CA GLN A 195 0.62 17.67 6.21
C GLN A 195 1.88 18.50 6.54
N GLN A 196 1.90 19.21 7.67
CA GLN A 196 3.07 19.98 8.09
C GLN A 196 4.30 19.09 8.30
N GLU A 197 4.11 17.95 8.95
CA GLU A 197 5.18 16.99 9.15
C GLU A 197 5.70 16.42 7.82
N ILE A 198 4.82 16.12 6.86
CA ILE A 198 5.20 15.65 5.53
C ILE A 198 6.04 16.70 4.79
N VAL A 199 5.64 17.97 4.85
CA VAL A 199 6.41 19.07 4.20
C VAL A 199 7.81 19.14 4.82
N ARG A 200 7.91 19.13 6.16
CA ARG A 200 9.19 19.12 6.86
C ARG A 200 10.09 17.95 6.45
N LEU A 201 9.55 16.73 6.41
CA LEU A 201 10.29 15.54 6.02
C LEU A 201 10.82 15.62 4.58
N LEU A 202 10.04 16.18 3.66
CA LEU A 202 10.45 16.33 2.27
C LEU A 202 11.52 17.44 2.11
N GLU A 203 11.43 18.53 2.86
CA GLU A 203 12.44 19.59 2.89
C GLU A 203 13.79 19.10 3.42
N GLU A 204 13.78 18.36 4.54
CA GLU A 204 14.98 17.75 5.12
C GLU A 204 15.71 16.80 4.16
N HIS A 205 14.97 16.10 3.30
CA HIS A 205 15.58 15.17 2.32
C HIS A 205 16.01 15.86 1.01
N ASP A 206 15.49 17.02 0.69
CA ASP A 206 15.94 17.82 -0.47
C ASP A 206 17.29 18.51 -0.18
N GLU A 207 17.58 18.81 1.10
CA GLU A 207 18.81 19.44 1.57
C GLU A 207 19.97 18.44 1.83
N ASP A 208 19.75 17.11 1.82
CA ASP A 208 20.80 16.11 2.07
C ASP A 208 21.60 15.84 0.77
N PRO A 209 22.90 16.26 0.71
CA PRO A 209 23.75 16.08 -0.47
C PRO A 209 24.03 14.61 -0.85
N ARG A 210 23.58 13.65 -0.05
CA ARG A 210 23.70 12.20 -0.32
C ARG A 210 22.53 11.65 -1.13
N SER A 211 21.57 12.48 -1.53
CA SER A 211 20.39 12.11 -2.34
C SER A 211 20.61 12.23 -3.86
N SER A 212 21.87 12.40 -4.31
CA SER A 212 22.28 12.55 -5.72
C SER A 212 23.06 11.35 -6.23
#